data_686c5efc41b477452f3a4031ca1db554
#
_entry.id   686c5efc41b477452f3a4031ca1db554
#
_cell.length_a   1.000
_cell.length_b   1.000
_cell.length_c   1.000
_cell.angle_alpha   90.00
_cell.angle_beta   90.00
_cell.angle_gamma   90.00
#
_symmetry.space_group_name_H-M   'P 1'
#
loop_
_entity.id
_entity.type
_entity.pdbx_description
1 polymer ?
#
loop_
_entity_poly.entity_id
_entity_poly.type
_entity_poly.pdbx_seq_one_letter_code
_entity_poly.pdbx_strand_id
1 'polypeptide(L)'
;FTVTEPGPRPLRQFSEKIGCRCLDHDPAIGGRYSGLTLNGLLPAMIVGLDAEAIRRGAAAVTDAALAPSDPLESAPALGAMVNIGLGRERGVTQTVLMPYSDRLDRMGDWFTQLWAESLGKQGNGTTPISALGAVDQHSSLQLFLDGPRDKLVTLVLSAVAGTGGTVGPSATELMGDGLSYLAGRTMGDLMDAEQRATAETLITNRRPTRIIHIDAVDEESVGALMMHFFLETMVAADLIGVDAFDQPAVEDGKVLARRYLAEMAG
;
A
#
# COMPACT_ATOMS: atom_id res chain seq x y z
N PHE A 1 25.00 6.26 -10.94
CA PHE A 1 25.19 6.16 -9.48
C PHE A 1 24.49 4.91 -8.94
N THR A 2 24.90 4.48 -7.75
CA THR A 2 24.26 3.42 -6.97
C THR A 2 23.87 3.94 -5.59
N VAL A 3 22.80 3.41 -5.02
CA VAL A 3 22.45 3.62 -3.61
C VAL A 3 22.72 2.31 -2.88
N THR A 4 23.57 2.33 -1.87
CA THR A 4 23.99 1.13 -1.14
C THR A 4 24.48 1.50 0.27
N GLU A 5 24.47 0.53 1.18
CA GLU A 5 25.02 0.73 2.52
C GLU A 5 26.52 1.11 2.47
N PRO A 6 27.00 1.90 3.42
CA PRO A 6 28.42 2.19 3.56
C PRO A 6 29.22 0.92 3.94
N GLY A 7 30.55 0.96 3.72
CA GLY A 7 31.46 -0.12 4.04
C GLY A 7 31.70 -1.08 2.86
N PRO A 8 32.43 -2.18 3.05
CA PRO A 8 32.93 -3.06 1.99
C PRO A 8 31.85 -4.02 1.45
N ARG A 9 30.73 -3.46 0.98
CA ARG A 9 29.64 -4.23 0.35
C ARG A 9 29.97 -4.56 -1.11
N PRO A 10 29.61 -5.74 -1.64
CA PRO A 10 29.92 -6.14 -3.01
C PRO A 10 29.48 -5.13 -4.08
N LEU A 11 28.26 -4.57 -3.97
CA LEU A 11 27.76 -3.59 -4.91
C LEU A 11 28.56 -2.29 -4.86
N ARG A 12 28.97 -1.82 -3.68
CA ARG A 12 29.80 -0.63 -3.52
C ARG A 12 31.17 -0.84 -4.15
N GLN A 13 31.83 -1.96 -3.85
CA GLN A 13 33.13 -2.29 -4.43
C GLN A 13 33.07 -2.38 -5.97
N PHE A 14 32.01 -2.96 -6.51
CA PHE A 14 31.80 -3.01 -7.95
C PHE A 14 31.65 -1.61 -8.53
N SER A 15 30.79 -0.77 -7.92
CA SER A 15 30.52 0.60 -8.37
C SER A 15 31.78 1.46 -8.35
N GLU A 16 32.60 1.37 -7.32
CA GLU A 16 33.86 2.07 -7.20
C GLU A 16 34.85 1.65 -8.31
N LYS A 17 34.92 0.34 -8.61
CA LYS A 17 35.80 -0.20 -9.70
C LYS A 17 35.43 0.34 -11.07
N ILE A 18 34.15 0.60 -11.34
CA ILE A 18 33.67 1.15 -12.62
C ILE A 18 33.54 2.68 -12.62
N GLY A 19 33.99 3.34 -11.54
CA GLY A 19 33.87 4.82 -11.41
C GLY A 19 32.46 5.34 -11.22
N CYS A 20 31.52 4.50 -10.75
CA CYS A 20 30.14 4.90 -10.49
C CYS A 20 30.04 5.54 -9.11
N ARG A 21 29.39 6.72 -9.04
CA ARG A 21 29.15 7.43 -7.77
C ARG A 21 28.25 6.60 -6.86
N CYS A 22 28.67 6.37 -5.61
CA CYS A 22 27.87 5.73 -4.57
C CYS A 22 27.22 6.78 -3.67
N LEU A 23 25.96 6.58 -3.38
CA LEU A 23 25.18 7.31 -2.37
C LEU A 23 24.91 6.35 -1.20
N ASP A 24 24.99 6.87 0.02
CA ASP A 24 24.83 6.06 1.21
C ASP A 24 23.34 5.82 1.52
N HIS A 25 22.99 4.55 1.68
CA HIS A 25 21.73 4.12 2.29
C HIS A 25 21.97 3.86 3.79
N ASP A 26 21.07 4.34 4.63
CA ASP A 26 21.15 4.10 6.06
C ASP A 26 20.92 2.60 6.36
N PRO A 27 21.90 1.90 6.95
CA PRO A 27 21.78 0.47 7.23
C PRO A 27 20.71 0.12 8.29
N ALA A 28 20.25 1.10 9.07
CA ALA A 28 19.17 0.92 10.04
C ALA A 28 17.78 0.90 9.38
N ILE A 29 17.67 1.28 8.09
CA ILE A 29 16.39 1.32 7.38
C ILE A 29 16.28 0.13 6.45
N GLY A 30 15.42 -0.84 6.79
CA GLY A 30 15.12 -2.00 5.95
C GLY A 30 14.42 -1.62 4.63
N GLY A 31 14.55 -2.49 3.60
CA GLY A 31 14.07 -2.22 2.23
C GLY A 31 12.60 -1.79 2.16
N ARG A 32 11.70 -2.48 2.88
CA ARG A 32 10.27 -2.19 2.87
C ARG A 32 9.89 -0.83 3.47
N TYR A 33 10.77 -0.26 4.33
CA TYR A 33 10.64 1.07 4.92
C TYR A 33 11.41 2.16 4.14
N SER A 34 12.13 1.81 3.08
CA SER A 34 13.06 2.72 2.41
C SER A 34 12.42 3.64 1.36
N GLY A 35 11.11 3.54 1.10
CA GLY A 35 10.43 4.33 0.08
C GLY A 35 10.51 5.84 0.27
N LEU A 36 10.59 6.32 1.52
CA LEU A 36 10.75 7.74 1.86
C LEU A 36 12.22 8.16 2.07
N THR A 37 13.17 7.31 1.68
CA THR A 37 14.62 7.58 1.67
C THR A 37 15.12 7.79 0.25
N LEU A 38 16.44 7.88 0.07
CA LEU A 38 17.07 7.99 -1.25
C LEU A 38 16.65 6.84 -2.20
N ASN A 39 16.32 5.65 -1.68
CA ASN A 39 15.91 4.52 -2.51
C ASN A 39 14.61 4.77 -3.28
N GLY A 40 13.64 5.45 -2.69
CA GLY A 40 12.38 5.81 -3.36
C GLY A 40 12.41 7.22 -3.93
N LEU A 41 12.94 8.21 -3.19
CA LEU A 41 12.86 9.60 -3.59
C LEU A 41 13.76 9.95 -4.78
N LEU A 42 14.93 9.32 -4.90
CA LEU A 42 15.82 9.62 -6.02
C LEU A 42 15.25 9.14 -7.37
N PRO A 43 14.72 7.92 -7.52
CA PRO A 43 13.97 7.55 -8.72
C PRO A 43 12.77 8.45 -9.00
N ALA A 44 12.02 8.84 -7.97
CA ALA A 44 10.89 9.76 -8.10
C ALA A 44 11.32 11.12 -8.69
N MET A 45 12.41 11.71 -8.19
CA MET A 45 12.98 12.95 -8.73
C MET A 45 13.45 12.80 -10.17
N ILE A 46 14.04 11.66 -10.54
CA ILE A 46 14.53 11.39 -11.91
C ILE A 46 13.37 11.41 -12.92
N VAL A 47 12.20 10.92 -12.52
CA VAL A 47 11.00 10.93 -13.38
C VAL A 47 10.15 12.20 -13.23
N GLY A 48 10.64 13.20 -12.49
CA GLY A 48 10.05 14.53 -12.39
C GLY A 48 9.00 14.71 -11.29
N LEU A 49 8.90 13.76 -10.33
CA LEU A 49 8.02 13.91 -9.19
C LEU A 49 8.63 14.81 -8.10
N ASP A 50 7.78 15.50 -7.33
CA ASP A 50 8.19 16.38 -6.23
C ASP A 50 8.46 15.56 -4.95
N ALA A 51 9.74 15.24 -4.73
CA ALA A 51 10.17 14.51 -3.53
C ALA A 51 9.95 15.29 -2.22
N GLU A 52 9.93 16.63 -2.26
CA GLU A 52 9.62 17.44 -1.09
C GLU A 52 8.14 17.35 -0.74
N ALA A 53 7.24 17.34 -1.73
CA ALA A 53 5.81 17.11 -1.52
C ALA A 53 5.57 15.72 -0.90
N ILE A 54 6.22 14.66 -1.41
CA ILE A 54 6.13 13.32 -0.81
C ILE A 54 6.52 13.38 0.68
N ARG A 55 7.61 14.05 1.00
CA ARG A 55 8.07 14.16 2.40
C ARG A 55 7.16 15.04 3.26
N ARG A 56 6.58 16.12 2.70
CA ARG A 56 5.60 16.95 3.42
C ARG A 56 4.37 16.13 3.82
N GLY A 57 3.82 15.35 2.91
CA GLY A 57 2.67 14.47 3.21
C GLY A 57 3.00 13.44 4.31
N ALA A 58 4.19 12.84 4.24
CA ALA A 58 4.67 11.93 5.28
C ALA A 58 4.83 12.63 6.64
N ALA A 59 5.42 13.83 6.67
CA ALA A 59 5.60 14.63 7.89
C ALA A 59 4.24 15.00 8.51
N ALA A 60 3.28 15.45 7.70
CA ALA A 60 1.95 15.81 8.18
C ALA A 60 1.25 14.65 8.91
N VAL A 61 1.37 13.42 8.38
CA VAL A 61 0.83 12.23 9.05
C VAL A 61 1.58 11.91 10.34
N THR A 62 2.91 12.05 10.35
CA THR A 62 3.72 11.84 11.56
C THR A 62 3.30 12.81 12.66
N ASP A 63 3.20 14.10 12.34
CA ASP A 63 2.83 15.14 13.30
C ASP A 63 1.41 14.89 13.83
N ALA A 64 0.45 14.58 12.96
CA ALA A 64 -0.93 14.28 13.34
C ALA A 64 -1.04 12.99 14.18
N ALA A 65 -0.23 11.98 13.91
CA ALA A 65 -0.27 10.70 14.63
C ALA A 65 0.34 10.80 16.04
N LEU A 66 1.33 11.69 16.25
CA LEU A 66 2.03 11.86 17.51
C LEU A 66 1.45 12.97 18.41
N ALA A 67 0.58 13.83 17.86
CA ALA A 67 -0.01 14.94 18.61
C ALA A 67 -1.02 14.49 19.70
N PRO A 68 -1.93 13.50 19.47
CA PRO A 68 -2.90 13.07 20.47
C PRO A 68 -2.25 12.33 21.66
N SER A 69 -2.76 12.56 22.86
CA SER A 69 -2.41 11.74 24.03
C SER A 69 -3.18 10.42 24.09
N ASP A 70 -4.34 10.34 23.43
CA ASP A 70 -5.15 9.11 23.28
C ASP A 70 -4.80 8.43 21.95
N PRO A 71 -4.29 7.19 21.98
CA PRO A 71 -4.00 6.43 20.76
C PRO A 71 -5.23 6.24 19.83
N LEU A 72 -6.45 6.30 20.36
CA LEU A 72 -7.67 6.20 19.56
C LEU A 72 -7.90 7.41 18.64
N GLU A 73 -7.27 8.53 18.92
CA GLU A 73 -7.29 9.72 18.08
C GLU A 73 -6.21 9.71 16.99
N SER A 74 -5.25 8.79 17.08
CA SER A 74 -4.21 8.58 16.07
C SER A 74 -4.72 7.61 14.98
N ALA A 75 -4.92 8.10 13.76
CA ALA A 75 -5.45 7.28 12.66
C ALA A 75 -4.63 6.00 12.38
N PRO A 76 -3.28 6.02 12.33
CA PRO A 76 -2.50 4.79 12.19
C PRO A 76 -2.65 3.83 13.37
N ALA A 77 -2.65 4.34 14.61
CA ALA A 77 -2.82 3.50 15.80
C ALA A 77 -4.22 2.88 15.86
N LEU A 78 -5.26 3.65 15.54
CA LEU A 78 -6.63 3.13 15.42
C LEU A 78 -6.71 2.05 14.33
N GLY A 79 -6.07 2.25 13.18
CA GLY A 79 -5.99 1.26 12.10
C GLY A 79 -5.36 -0.06 12.57
N ALA A 80 -4.25 0.01 13.29
CA ALA A 80 -3.58 -1.15 13.86
C ALA A 80 -4.47 -1.87 14.90
N MET A 81 -5.08 -1.12 15.82
CA MET A 81 -5.98 -1.70 16.82
C MET A 81 -7.20 -2.39 16.19
N VAL A 82 -7.81 -1.79 15.18
CA VAL A 82 -8.94 -2.39 14.45
C VAL A 82 -8.50 -3.69 13.76
N ASN A 83 -7.36 -3.67 13.07
CA ASN A 83 -6.85 -4.83 12.34
C ASN A 83 -6.56 -6.01 13.30
N ILE A 84 -5.76 -5.75 14.34
CA ILE A 84 -5.39 -6.77 15.32
C ILE A 84 -6.60 -7.22 16.15
N GLY A 85 -7.47 -6.29 16.55
CA GLY A 85 -8.69 -6.58 17.29
C GLY A 85 -9.66 -7.46 16.50
N LEU A 86 -9.89 -7.18 15.23
CA LEU A 86 -10.72 -8.02 14.36
C LEU A 86 -10.11 -9.42 14.17
N GLY A 87 -8.80 -9.52 14.08
CA GLY A 87 -8.09 -10.81 14.03
C GLY A 87 -8.37 -11.64 15.29
N ARG A 88 -8.21 -11.05 16.47
CA ARG A 88 -8.38 -11.72 17.76
C ARG A 88 -9.85 -12.06 18.09
N GLU A 89 -10.77 -11.13 17.81
CA GLU A 89 -12.15 -11.22 18.28
C GLU A 89 -13.12 -11.80 17.23
N ARG A 90 -12.78 -11.70 15.96
CA ARG A 90 -13.68 -12.06 14.84
C ARG A 90 -13.06 -13.03 13.83
N GLY A 91 -11.82 -13.47 14.03
CA GLY A 91 -11.15 -14.41 13.15
C GLY A 91 -10.81 -13.82 11.76
N VAL A 92 -10.60 -12.52 11.68
CA VAL A 92 -10.10 -11.88 10.45
C VAL A 92 -8.64 -12.27 10.26
N THR A 93 -8.36 -12.98 9.18
CA THR A 93 -7.03 -13.51 8.84
C THR A 93 -6.42 -12.87 7.60
N GLN A 94 -7.17 -11.99 6.94
CA GLN A 94 -6.74 -11.34 5.70
C GLN A 94 -6.98 -9.83 5.78
N THR A 95 -6.01 -9.07 5.28
CA THR A 95 -6.05 -7.60 5.23
C THR A 95 -5.95 -7.17 3.77
N VAL A 96 -7.07 -6.68 3.21
CA VAL A 96 -7.14 -6.24 1.81
C VAL A 96 -6.87 -4.72 1.75
N LEU A 97 -5.99 -4.29 0.84
CA LEU A 97 -5.83 -2.89 0.44
C LEU A 97 -6.29 -2.75 -1.01
N MET A 98 -7.34 -1.92 -1.21
CA MET A 98 -7.98 -1.72 -2.53
C MET A 98 -8.10 -0.22 -2.84
N PRO A 99 -7.06 0.39 -3.42
CA PRO A 99 -7.15 1.77 -3.91
C PRO A 99 -7.98 1.85 -5.18
N TYR A 100 -8.74 2.96 -5.34
CA TYR A 100 -9.53 3.26 -6.54
C TYR A 100 -8.78 4.23 -7.46
N SER A 101 -7.59 3.83 -7.87
CA SER A 101 -6.78 4.54 -8.87
C SER A 101 -5.66 3.65 -9.39
N ASP A 102 -5.52 3.53 -10.71
CA ASP A 102 -4.41 2.83 -11.37
C ASP A 102 -3.04 3.39 -10.94
N ARG A 103 -2.98 4.68 -10.61
CA ARG A 103 -1.76 5.34 -10.13
C ARG A 103 -1.31 4.84 -8.75
N LEU A 104 -2.19 4.18 -8.00
CA LEU A 104 -1.90 3.56 -6.70
C LEU A 104 -1.79 2.03 -6.75
N ASP A 105 -1.84 1.41 -7.95
CA ASP A 105 -1.76 -0.05 -8.10
C ASP A 105 -0.57 -0.64 -7.31
N ARG A 106 0.62 -0.09 -7.50
CA ARG A 106 1.84 -0.56 -6.81
C ARG A 106 1.89 -0.27 -5.31
N MET A 107 0.98 0.57 -4.80
CA MET A 107 0.82 0.78 -3.36
C MET A 107 0.36 -0.52 -2.67
N GLY A 108 -0.52 -1.29 -3.31
CA GLY A 108 -0.97 -2.58 -2.80
C GLY A 108 0.15 -3.62 -2.71
N ASP A 109 1.01 -3.71 -3.74
CA ASP A 109 2.17 -4.61 -3.74
C ASP A 109 3.18 -4.23 -2.65
N TRP A 110 3.46 -2.93 -2.52
CA TRP A 110 4.34 -2.43 -1.46
C TRP A 110 3.76 -2.68 -0.06
N PHE A 111 2.47 -2.43 0.14
CA PHE A 111 1.77 -2.73 1.40
C PHE A 111 1.84 -4.22 1.74
N THR A 112 1.70 -5.08 0.74
CA THR A 112 1.81 -6.53 0.90
C THR A 112 3.18 -6.91 1.49
N GLN A 113 4.26 -6.38 0.96
CA GLN A 113 5.60 -6.62 1.52
C GLN A 113 5.74 -6.01 2.92
N LEU A 114 5.34 -4.75 3.09
CA LEU A 114 5.43 -4.05 4.37
C LEU A 114 4.73 -4.84 5.49
N TRP A 115 3.47 -5.22 5.26
CA TRP A 115 2.64 -5.90 6.26
C TRP A 115 3.10 -7.33 6.53
N ALA A 116 3.32 -8.12 5.47
CA ALA A 116 3.69 -9.53 5.60
C ALA A 116 5.04 -9.73 6.29
N GLU A 117 6.09 -9.04 5.84
CA GLU A 117 7.43 -9.20 6.41
C GLU A 117 7.54 -8.62 7.83
N SER A 118 6.75 -7.58 8.15
CA SER A 118 6.81 -6.97 9.47
C SER A 118 6.02 -7.78 10.53
N LEU A 119 4.88 -8.34 10.16
CA LEU A 119 3.95 -8.97 11.12
C LEU A 119 3.91 -10.50 11.05
N GLY A 120 4.31 -11.13 9.95
CA GLY A 120 4.25 -12.57 9.72
C GLY A 120 5.33 -13.33 10.52
N LYS A 121 5.24 -13.33 11.84
CA LYS A 121 6.25 -13.88 12.74
C LYS A 121 5.62 -14.63 13.91
N GLN A 122 6.26 -15.71 14.35
CA GLN A 122 5.83 -16.46 15.56
C GLN A 122 4.35 -16.92 15.49
N GLY A 123 3.85 -17.22 14.28
CA GLY A 123 2.46 -17.59 14.07
C GLY A 123 1.46 -16.43 14.07
N ASN A 124 1.92 -15.19 14.17
CA ASN A 124 1.10 -13.99 14.07
C ASN A 124 1.06 -13.43 12.63
N GLY A 125 0.23 -12.40 12.44
CA GLY A 125 0.03 -11.68 11.20
C GLY A 125 -1.24 -12.10 10.47
N THR A 126 -1.71 -11.22 9.59
CA THR A 126 -2.79 -11.49 8.62
C THR A 126 -2.20 -11.51 7.23
N THR A 127 -2.81 -12.28 6.31
CA THR A 127 -2.37 -12.30 4.91
C THR A 127 -2.78 -11.00 4.22
N PRO A 128 -1.84 -10.17 3.78
CA PRO A 128 -2.17 -8.99 3.00
C PRO A 128 -2.58 -9.37 1.58
N ILE A 129 -3.60 -8.70 1.05
CA ILE A 129 -4.09 -8.87 -0.31
C ILE A 129 -4.08 -7.50 -0.99
N SER A 130 -3.38 -7.40 -2.12
CA SER A 130 -3.48 -6.26 -3.02
C SER A 130 -4.68 -6.45 -3.93
N ALA A 131 -5.53 -5.44 -4.04
CA ALA A 131 -6.63 -5.37 -4.99
C ALA A 131 -6.71 -3.95 -5.58
N LEU A 132 -7.30 -3.81 -6.77
CA LEU A 132 -7.42 -2.53 -7.46
C LEU A 132 -8.89 -2.24 -7.82
N GLY A 133 -9.45 -1.16 -7.33
CA GLY A 133 -10.72 -0.63 -7.83
C GLY A 133 -10.52 0.20 -9.11
N ALA A 134 -11.37 0.05 -10.15
CA ALA A 134 -12.54 -0.82 -10.22
C ALA A 134 -12.24 -2.24 -10.77
N VAL A 135 -11.01 -2.55 -11.16
CA VAL A 135 -10.62 -3.80 -11.85
C VAL A 135 -11.07 -5.03 -11.06
N ASP A 136 -10.78 -5.07 -9.77
CA ASP A 136 -11.08 -6.24 -8.93
C ASP A 136 -12.52 -6.32 -8.42
N GLN A 137 -13.38 -5.39 -8.81
CA GLN A 137 -14.84 -5.59 -8.73
C GLN A 137 -15.29 -6.75 -9.62
N HIS A 138 -14.57 -7.00 -10.72
CA HIS A 138 -14.85 -8.07 -11.69
C HIS A 138 -14.08 -9.36 -11.43
N SER A 139 -13.36 -9.45 -10.31
CA SER A 139 -12.59 -10.64 -9.92
C SER A 139 -12.84 -11.02 -8.45
N SER A 140 -12.28 -10.26 -7.51
CA SER A 140 -12.21 -10.62 -6.09
C SER A 140 -13.43 -10.18 -5.28
N LEU A 141 -14.20 -9.18 -5.75
CA LEU A 141 -15.28 -8.58 -4.96
C LEU A 141 -16.38 -9.58 -4.59
N GLN A 142 -16.70 -10.56 -5.47
CA GLN A 142 -17.64 -11.63 -5.15
C GLN A 142 -17.19 -12.40 -3.90
N LEU A 143 -15.91 -12.74 -3.80
CA LEU A 143 -15.35 -13.42 -2.63
C LEU A 143 -15.39 -12.54 -1.38
N PHE A 144 -15.15 -11.22 -1.54
CA PHE A 144 -15.18 -10.29 -0.42
C PHE A 144 -16.60 -10.11 0.13
N LEU A 145 -17.61 -10.15 -0.74
CA LEU A 145 -19.02 -9.93 -0.37
C LEU A 145 -19.72 -11.18 0.16
N ASP A 146 -19.47 -12.34 -0.44
CA ASP A 146 -20.25 -13.56 -0.17
C ASP A 146 -19.40 -14.75 0.32
N GLY A 147 -18.08 -14.63 0.28
CA GLY A 147 -17.17 -15.63 0.82
C GLY A 147 -17.02 -15.57 2.35
N PRO A 148 -15.98 -16.22 2.91
CA PRO A 148 -15.71 -16.21 4.36
C PRO A 148 -15.57 -14.78 4.92
N ARG A 149 -16.06 -14.59 6.16
CA ARG A 149 -15.98 -13.29 6.85
C ARG A 149 -14.64 -13.13 7.60
N ASP A 150 -13.57 -13.39 6.92
CA ASP A 150 -12.21 -13.43 7.42
C ASP A 150 -11.32 -12.28 6.93
N LYS A 151 -11.94 -11.24 6.33
CA LYS A 151 -11.23 -10.13 5.70
C LYS A 151 -11.60 -8.79 6.30
N LEU A 152 -10.60 -7.92 6.49
CA LEU A 152 -10.78 -6.47 6.62
C LEU A 152 -10.44 -5.84 5.27
N VAL A 153 -11.39 -5.15 4.65
CA VAL A 153 -11.18 -4.46 3.37
C VAL A 153 -10.93 -2.98 3.64
N THR A 154 -9.76 -2.49 3.25
CA THR A 154 -9.40 -1.07 3.28
C THR A 154 -9.52 -0.51 1.88
N LEU A 155 -10.46 0.40 1.65
CA LEU A 155 -10.62 1.15 0.42
C LEU A 155 -9.86 2.48 0.53
N VAL A 156 -9.08 2.83 -0.49
CA VAL A 156 -8.51 4.18 -0.63
C VAL A 156 -9.28 4.88 -1.75
N LEU A 157 -10.10 5.86 -1.36
CA LEU A 157 -10.99 6.60 -2.26
C LEU A 157 -10.42 7.99 -2.51
N SER A 158 -10.58 8.49 -3.74
CA SER A 158 -10.09 9.81 -4.13
C SER A 158 -11.21 10.67 -4.73
N ALA A 159 -11.10 11.99 -4.62
CA ALA A 159 -12.05 12.93 -5.19
C ALA A 159 -11.81 13.04 -6.71
N VAL A 160 -12.54 12.25 -7.50
CA VAL A 160 -12.38 12.15 -8.95
C VAL A 160 -13.60 12.61 -9.75
N ALA A 161 -14.73 12.87 -9.09
CA ALA A 161 -15.94 13.33 -9.79
C ALA A 161 -15.66 14.57 -10.66
N GLY A 162 -16.22 14.60 -11.87
CA GLY A 162 -16.04 15.68 -12.83
C GLY A 162 -14.71 15.67 -13.59
N THR A 163 -13.84 14.68 -13.37
CA THR A 163 -12.53 14.59 -14.03
C THR A 163 -12.54 13.63 -15.23
N GLY A 164 -11.52 13.75 -16.09
CA GLY A 164 -11.34 12.88 -17.26
C GLY A 164 -12.24 13.21 -18.45
N GLY A 165 -12.29 12.30 -19.41
CA GLY A 165 -13.10 12.44 -20.62
C GLY A 165 -14.59 12.32 -20.35
N THR A 166 -15.42 13.04 -21.11
CA THR A 166 -16.88 13.01 -21.01
C THR A 166 -17.48 12.06 -22.04
N VAL A 167 -18.47 11.27 -21.65
CA VAL A 167 -19.25 10.41 -22.55
C VAL A 167 -20.16 11.29 -23.42
N GLY A 168 -19.85 11.37 -24.73
CA GLY A 168 -20.60 12.17 -25.67
C GLY A 168 -21.95 11.56 -26.08
N PRO A 169 -22.87 12.37 -26.63
CA PRO A 169 -24.20 11.92 -27.06
C PRO A 169 -24.16 10.74 -28.05
N SER A 170 -23.22 10.77 -29.01
CA SER A 170 -23.08 9.71 -30.00
C SER A 170 -22.75 8.34 -29.40
N ALA A 171 -22.04 8.28 -28.28
CA ALA A 171 -21.75 7.03 -27.60
C ALA A 171 -23.05 6.41 -27.04
N THR A 172 -23.92 7.22 -26.44
CA THR A 172 -25.20 6.76 -25.86
C THR A 172 -26.20 6.39 -26.93
N GLU A 173 -26.22 7.07 -28.09
CA GLU A 173 -27.02 6.70 -29.25
C GLU A 173 -26.64 5.32 -29.79
N LEU A 174 -25.35 4.99 -29.84
CA LEU A 174 -24.86 3.68 -30.31
C LEU A 174 -25.09 2.54 -29.30
N MET A 175 -25.09 2.86 -28.00
CA MET A 175 -25.18 1.85 -26.92
C MET A 175 -26.61 1.56 -26.47
N GLY A 176 -27.60 2.35 -26.91
CA GLY A 176 -29.03 2.19 -26.58
C GLY A 176 -29.37 2.66 -25.15
N ASP A 177 -30.65 2.50 -24.79
CA ASP A 177 -31.24 3.04 -23.55
C ASP A 177 -30.58 2.48 -22.27
N GLY A 178 -30.01 1.29 -22.31
CA GLY A 178 -29.38 0.63 -21.16
C GLY A 178 -28.18 1.37 -20.58
N LEU A 179 -27.55 2.25 -21.36
CA LEU A 179 -26.39 3.05 -20.94
C LEU A 179 -26.63 4.57 -20.96
N SER A 180 -27.90 4.97 -21.11
CA SER A 180 -28.29 6.38 -21.15
C SER A 180 -27.87 7.17 -19.89
N TYR A 181 -27.74 6.51 -18.74
CA TYR A 181 -27.28 7.12 -17.49
C TYR A 181 -25.82 7.64 -17.55
N LEU A 182 -25.03 7.19 -18.53
CA LEU A 182 -23.66 7.68 -18.76
C LEU A 182 -23.61 8.96 -19.58
N ALA A 183 -24.71 9.38 -20.22
CA ALA A 183 -24.74 10.56 -21.07
C ALA A 183 -24.29 11.82 -20.32
N GLY A 184 -23.28 12.50 -20.84
CA GLY A 184 -22.72 13.70 -20.25
C GLY A 184 -21.95 13.50 -18.95
N ARG A 185 -21.76 12.27 -18.51
CA ARG A 185 -20.92 11.94 -17.36
C ARG A 185 -19.45 11.88 -17.75
N THR A 186 -18.58 12.21 -16.81
CA THR A 186 -17.13 12.03 -17.00
C THR A 186 -16.70 10.63 -16.55
N MET A 187 -15.51 10.22 -16.97
CA MET A 187 -14.90 8.97 -16.46
C MET A 187 -14.72 9.04 -14.93
N GLY A 188 -14.40 10.21 -14.40
CA GLY A 188 -14.31 10.42 -12.96
C GLY A 188 -15.65 10.29 -12.25
N ASP A 189 -16.77 10.70 -12.87
CA ASP A 189 -18.11 10.48 -12.29
C ASP A 189 -18.43 8.99 -12.18
N LEU A 190 -18.05 8.18 -13.19
CA LEU A 190 -18.22 6.73 -13.13
C LEU A 190 -17.37 6.12 -12.02
N MET A 191 -16.09 6.47 -11.96
CA MET A 191 -15.18 5.98 -10.91
C MET A 191 -15.66 6.38 -9.51
N ASP A 192 -16.14 7.62 -9.33
CA ASP A 192 -16.71 8.08 -8.06
C ASP A 192 -17.95 7.27 -7.66
N ALA A 193 -18.82 6.97 -8.62
CA ALA A 193 -19.99 6.13 -8.37
C ALA A 193 -19.59 4.70 -7.98
N GLU A 194 -18.63 4.10 -8.66
CA GLU A 194 -18.17 2.73 -8.41
C GLU A 194 -17.47 2.59 -7.05
N GLN A 195 -16.59 3.53 -6.68
CA GLN A 195 -15.91 3.49 -5.38
C GLN A 195 -16.91 3.62 -4.22
N ARG A 196 -17.90 4.50 -4.32
CA ARG A 196 -18.96 4.65 -3.32
C ARG A 196 -19.89 3.43 -3.26
N ALA A 197 -20.27 2.90 -4.42
CA ALA A 197 -21.14 1.72 -4.49
C ALA A 197 -20.45 0.49 -3.85
N THR A 198 -19.16 0.29 -4.08
CA THR A 198 -18.41 -0.81 -3.46
C THR A 198 -18.32 -0.64 -1.95
N ALA A 199 -18.01 0.58 -1.48
CA ALA A 199 -17.97 0.86 -0.04
C ALA A 199 -19.33 0.58 0.62
N GLU A 200 -20.42 1.10 0.05
CA GLU A 200 -21.77 0.90 0.57
C GLU A 200 -22.19 -0.58 0.54
N THR A 201 -21.86 -1.30 -0.53
CA THR A 201 -22.20 -2.72 -0.66
C THR A 201 -21.45 -3.57 0.37
N LEU A 202 -20.18 -3.33 0.61
CA LEU A 202 -19.41 -4.01 1.67
C LEU A 202 -20.02 -3.76 3.05
N ILE A 203 -20.33 -2.51 3.38
CA ILE A 203 -20.89 -2.11 4.66
C ILE A 203 -22.29 -2.71 4.86
N THR A 204 -23.16 -2.64 3.85
CA THR A 204 -24.53 -3.20 3.89
C THR A 204 -24.48 -4.73 4.08
N ASN A 205 -23.50 -5.40 3.49
CA ASN A 205 -23.27 -6.84 3.69
C ASN A 205 -22.50 -7.15 4.99
N ARG A 206 -22.31 -6.15 5.86
CA ARG A 206 -21.65 -6.29 7.16
C ARG A 206 -20.25 -6.90 7.06
N ARG A 207 -19.52 -6.52 6.00
CA ARG A 207 -18.10 -6.88 5.84
C ARG A 207 -17.25 -5.87 6.60
N PRO A 208 -16.23 -6.30 7.35
CA PRO A 208 -15.33 -5.34 7.98
C PRO A 208 -14.69 -4.45 6.91
N THR A 209 -15.00 -3.17 6.95
CA THR A 209 -14.58 -2.20 5.91
C THR A 209 -14.02 -0.96 6.57
N ARG A 210 -12.88 -0.51 6.08
CA ARG A 210 -12.25 0.76 6.42
C ARG A 210 -12.13 1.60 5.15
N ILE A 211 -12.33 2.90 5.27
CA ILE A 211 -12.22 3.84 4.17
C ILE A 211 -11.17 4.89 4.52
N ILE A 212 -10.23 5.11 3.64
CA ILE A 212 -9.26 6.20 3.66
C ILE A 212 -9.62 7.12 2.48
N HIS A 213 -9.95 8.37 2.78
CA HIS A 213 -10.18 9.39 1.75
C HIS A 213 -8.93 10.22 1.52
N ILE A 214 -8.59 10.45 0.25
CA ILE A 214 -7.58 11.39 -0.19
C ILE A 214 -8.22 12.39 -1.17
N ASP A 215 -7.78 13.65 -1.13
CA ASP A 215 -8.33 14.69 -2.01
C ASP A 215 -7.88 14.51 -3.46
N ALA A 216 -6.66 14.04 -3.67
CA ALA A 216 -6.09 13.77 -4.99
C ALA A 216 -5.04 12.66 -4.90
N VAL A 217 -4.75 12.03 -6.03
CA VAL A 217 -3.58 11.13 -6.17
C VAL A 217 -2.41 11.97 -6.65
N ASP A 218 -1.68 12.54 -5.70
CA ASP A 218 -0.50 13.37 -5.90
C ASP A 218 0.65 12.92 -4.98
N GLU A 219 1.79 13.59 -5.07
CA GLU A 219 2.99 13.27 -4.32
C GLU A 219 2.77 13.38 -2.81
N GLU A 220 2.01 14.39 -2.36
CA GLU A 220 1.75 14.62 -0.95
C GLU A 220 0.86 13.51 -0.36
N SER A 221 -0.21 13.14 -1.07
CA SER A 221 -1.09 12.04 -0.67
C SER A 221 -0.38 10.68 -0.66
N VAL A 222 0.51 10.42 -1.63
CA VAL A 222 1.33 9.19 -1.65
C VAL A 222 2.25 9.15 -0.45
N GLY A 223 2.95 10.25 -0.13
CA GLY A 223 3.79 10.37 1.06
C GLY A 223 3.00 10.14 2.35
N ALA A 224 1.80 10.72 2.45
CA ALA A 224 0.89 10.56 3.57
C ALA A 224 0.44 9.09 3.74
N LEU A 225 0.00 8.43 2.66
CA LEU A 225 -0.39 7.02 2.70
C LEU A 225 0.77 6.11 3.12
N MET A 226 1.96 6.33 2.58
CA MET A 226 3.13 5.55 2.96
C MET A 226 3.45 5.68 4.45
N MET A 227 3.47 6.90 4.98
CA MET A 227 3.74 7.12 6.40
C MET A 227 2.63 6.56 7.28
N HIS A 228 1.36 6.70 6.87
CA HIS A 228 0.25 6.10 7.58
C HIS A 228 0.44 4.58 7.75
N PHE A 229 0.74 3.86 6.68
CA PHE A 229 0.94 2.42 6.75
C PHE A 229 2.24 2.01 7.43
N PHE A 230 3.30 2.82 7.39
CA PHE A 230 4.50 2.59 8.22
C PHE A 230 4.14 2.60 9.70
N LEU A 231 3.50 3.66 10.16
CA LEU A 231 3.13 3.82 11.57
C LEU A 231 2.10 2.77 12.01
N GLU A 232 1.09 2.50 11.19
CA GLU A 232 0.10 1.43 11.45
C GLU A 232 0.79 0.07 11.61
N THR A 233 1.73 -0.25 10.73
CA THR A 233 2.47 -1.54 10.79
C THR A 233 3.35 -1.63 12.02
N MET A 234 4.04 -0.54 12.40
CA MET A 234 4.86 -0.49 13.61
C MET A 234 4.02 -0.69 14.87
N VAL A 235 2.88 0.00 14.98
CA VAL A 235 1.95 -0.16 16.10
C VAL A 235 1.34 -1.57 16.12
N ALA A 236 0.98 -2.12 14.96
CA ALA A 236 0.46 -3.49 14.87
C ALA A 236 1.50 -4.52 15.33
N ALA A 237 2.77 -4.33 14.98
CA ALA A 237 3.88 -5.20 15.44
C ALA A 237 4.04 -5.15 16.96
N ASP A 238 3.99 -3.97 17.56
CA ASP A 238 4.05 -3.79 19.01
C ASP A 238 2.86 -4.50 19.70
N LEU A 239 1.64 -4.31 19.20
CA LEU A 239 0.42 -4.95 19.73
C LEU A 239 0.46 -6.49 19.73
N ILE A 240 1.19 -7.09 18.79
CA ILE A 240 1.34 -8.56 18.72
C ILE A 240 2.69 -9.04 19.27
N GLY A 241 3.57 -8.14 19.72
CA GLY A 241 4.83 -8.46 20.38
C GLY A 241 5.92 -8.97 19.44
N VAL A 242 6.00 -8.48 18.20
CA VAL A 242 7.04 -8.86 17.21
C VAL A 242 7.86 -7.65 16.78
N ASP A 243 9.08 -7.88 16.32
CA ASP A 243 9.93 -6.83 15.74
C ASP A 243 9.45 -6.51 14.31
N ALA A 244 9.05 -5.25 14.06
CA ALA A 244 8.60 -4.78 12.75
C ALA A 244 9.74 -4.72 11.71
N PHE A 245 11.01 -4.73 12.13
CA PHE A 245 12.14 -4.34 11.29
C PHE A 245 13.01 -5.51 10.82
N ASP A 246 12.88 -6.69 11.43
CA ASP A 246 13.57 -7.91 11.00
C ASP A 246 12.72 -8.81 10.08
N GLN A 247 13.31 -9.83 9.49
CA GLN A 247 12.65 -10.86 8.67
C GLN A 247 13.46 -12.18 8.68
N PRO A 248 13.63 -12.85 9.84
CA PRO A 248 14.54 -13.98 9.97
C PRO A 248 14.21 -15.18 9.06
N ALA A 249 12.92 -15.45 8.83
CA ALA A 249 12.47 -16.63 8.10
C ALA A 249 12.92 -16.70 6.62
N VAL A 250 13.22 -15.55 5.99
CA VAL A 250 13.64 -15.52 4.57
C VAL A 250 15.13 -15.79 4.37
N GLU A 251 15.93 -15.86 5.44
CA GLU A 251 17.39 -16.08 5.32
C GLU A 251 17.72 -17.52 4.96
N ASP A 252 16.97 -18.50 5.44
CA ASP A 252 17.19 -19.92 5.14
C ASP A 252 17.16 -20.23 3.64
N GLY A 253 16.21 -19.62 2.92
CA GLY A 253 16.13 -19.75 1.46
C GLY A 253 17.36 -19.23 0.73
N LYS A 254 17.94 -18.12 1.20
CA LYS A 254 19.16 -17.55 0.62
C LYS A 254 20.38 -18.43 0.85
N VAL A 255 20.50 -19.04 2.03
CA VAL A 255 21.57 -20.00 2.36
C VAL A 255 21.46 -21.22 1.46
N LEU A 256 20.26 -21.79 1.31
CA LEU A 256 20.02 -22.95 0.45
C LEU A 256 20.31 -22.64 -1.02
N ALA A 257 19.87 -21.48 -1.52
CA ALA A 257 20.17 -21.08 -2.91
C ALA A 257 21.67 -21.01 -3.20
N ARG A 258 22.47 -20.43 -2.30
CA ARG A 258 23.93 -20.39 -2.42
C ARG A 258 24.54 -21.78 -2.46
N ARG A 259 24.06 -22.71 -1.62
CA ARG A 259 24.51 -24.10 -1.60
C ARG A 259 24.22 -24.79 -2.93
N TYR A 260 22.99 -24.70 -3.45
CA TYR A 260 22.63 -25.30 -4.73
C TYR A 260 23.46 -24.75 -5.90
N LEU A 261 23.71 -23.45 -5.93
CA LEU A 261 24.57 -22.85 -6.94
C LEU A 261 26.04 -23.40 -6.88
N ALA A 262 26.56 -23.61 -5.68
CA ALA A 262 27.88 -24.21 -5.50
C ALA A 262 27.90 -25.67 -5.97
N GLU A 263 26.86 -26.44 -5.70
CA GLU A 263 26.74 -27.85 -6.17
C GLU A 263 26.60 -27.96 -7.70
N MET A 264 26.04 -26.95 -8.38
CA MET A 264 25.96 -26.90 -9.85
C MET A 264 27.28 -26.55 -10.55
N ALA A 265 28.23 -25.96 -9.83
CA ALA A 265 29.50 -25.52 -10.37
C ALA A 265 30.61 -26.63 -10.36
N GLY A 266 30.34 -27.79 -9.75
CA GLY A 266 31.20 -28.98 -9.73
C GLY A 266 30.69 -30.06 -10.66
#